data_46c6e038dd6872e261fb6fd739cb43fb
#
_entry.id   46c6e038dd6872e261fb6fd739cb43fb
#
_cell.length_a   1.000
_cell.length_b   1.000
_cell.length_c   1.000
_cell.angle_alpha   90.00
_cell.angle_beta   90.00
_cell.angle_gamma   90.00
#
_symmetry.space_group_name_H-M   'P 1'
#
loop_
_entity.id
_entity.type
_entity.pdbx_description
1 polymer ?
#
loop_
_entity_poly.entity_id
_entity_poly.type
_entity_poly.pdbx_seq_one_letter_code
_entity_poly.pdbx_strand_id
1 'polypeptide(L)'
;MIEKATVEMTEDGNFRSVGHRCDEMNPKELLLYAAARCAGLTALMVMQKMHLTPKRLEVAYSGELDTETVQAESVFLSFHTAYNVDCGSSGDQEKANRALTMTHEKYCGMTQMLRRIAPVSHEIVVVSSEPQPTH
;
A
#
# COMPACT_ATOMS: atom_id res chain seq x y z
N MET A 1 -9.74 -13.70 11.88
CA MET A 1 -8.90 -14.05 10.70
C MET A 1 -8.38 -12.80 10.03
N ILE A 2 -7.32 -12.91 9.26
CA ILE A 2 -6.75 -11.77 8.52
C ILE A 2 -7.09 -11.90 7.05
N GLU A 3 -7.72 -10.85 6.49
CA GLU A 3 -7.89 -10.67 5.06
C GLU A 3 -6.79 -9.77 4.55
N LYS A 4 -6.40 -9.95 3.28
CA LYS A 4 -5.31 -9.17 2.69
C LYS A 4 -5.52 -8.99 1.20
N ALA A 5 -5.18 -7.80 0.70
CA ALA A 5 -5.12 -7.51 -0.73
C ALA A 5 -3.81 -6.80 -1.03
N THR A 6 -3.16 -7.18 -2.11
CA THR A 6 -1.89 -6.61 -2.53
C THR A 6 -2.02 -6.07 -3.94
N VAL A 7 -1.46 -4.89 -4.19
CA VAL A 7 -1.39 -4.29 -5.52
C VAL A 7 0.06 -3.99 -5.87
N GLU A 8 0.38 -4.04 -7.16
CA GLU A 8 1.69 -3.66 -7.67
C GLU A 8 1.55 -2.65 -8.80
N MET A 9 2.48 -1.71 -8.84
CA MET A 9 2.52 -0.67 -9.88
C MET A 9 2.78 -1.30 -11.24
N THR A 10 2.02 -0.84 -12.24
CA THR A 10 2.21 -1.22 -13.64
C THR A 10 3.11 -0.18 -14.34
N GLU A 11 3.58 -0.51 -15.55
CA GLU A 11 4.46 0.38 -16.31
C GLU A 11 3.80 1.72 -16.66
N ASP A 12 2.48 1.74 -16.82
CA ASP A 12 1.73 2.96 -17.15
C ASP A 12 1.33 3.78 -15.93
N GLY A 13 1.84 3.46 -14.74
CA GLY A 13 1.55 4.23 -13.52
C GLY A 13 0.21 3.92 -12.89
N ASN A 14 -0.35 2.76 -13.20
CA ASN A 14 -1.56 2.26 -12.55
C ASN A 14 -1.18 1.13 -11.59
N PHE A 15 -2.17 0.48 -11.00
CA PHE A 15 -1.95 -0.62 -10.05
C PHE A 15 -2.86 -1.78 -10.38
N ARG A 16 -2.32 -2.99 -10.29
CA ARG A 16 -3.07 -4.22 -10.50
C ARG A 16 -3.01 -5.10 -9.26
N SER A 17 -4.04 -5.92 -9.10
CA SER A 17 -4.09 -6.89 -8.01
C SER A 17 -3.04 -7.99 -8.23
N VAL A 18 -2.39 -8.38 -7.13
CA VAL A 18 -1.51 -9.54 -7.09
C VAL A 18 -2.29 -10.69 -6.46
N GLY A 19 -2.47 -11.77 -7.20
CA GLY A 19 -3.24 -12.93 -6.75
C GLY A 19 -4.64 -12.92 -7.32
N HIS A 20 -5.63 -12.59 -6.50
CA HIS A 20 -7.04 -12.62 -6.94
C HIS A 20 -7.38 -11.46 -7.85
N ARG A 21 -8.23 -11.72 -8.85
CA ARG A 21 -8.86 -10.67 -9.63
C ARG A 21 -10.01 -10.07 -8.82
N CYS A 22 -10.42 -8.85 -9.15
CA CYS A 22 -11.49 -8.16 -8.41
C CYS A 22 -12.79 -8.95 -8.36
N ASP A 23 -13.13 -9.65 -9.46
CA ASP A 23 -14.35 -10.45 -9.52
C ASP A 23 -14.29 -11.74 -8.70
N GLU A 24 -13.12 -12.11 -8.22
CA GLU A 24 -12.91 -13.27 -7.34
C GLU A 24 -12.88 -12.88 -5.86
N MET A 25 -12.86 -11.58 -5.55
CA MET A 25 -12.72 -11.08 -4.19
C MET A 25 -14.08 -11.02 -3.48
N ASN A 26 -14.09 -11.38 -2.18
CA ASN A 26 -15.25 -11.10 -1.34
C ASN A 26 -15.29 -9.59 -1.00
N PRO A 27 -16.43 -9.06 -0.47
CA PRO A 27 -16.55 -7.62 -0.18
C PRO A 27 -15.50 -7.06 0.76
N LYS A 28 -15.05 -7.82 1.77
CA LYS A 28 -14.01 -7.38 2.70
C LYS A 28 -12.67 -7.25 1.99
N GLU A 29 -12.33 -8.22 1.16
CA GLU A 29 -11.11 -8.19 0.35
C GLU A 29 -11.16 -7.04 -0.66
N LEU A 30 -12.32 -6.79 -1.28
CA LEU A 30 -12.51 -5.65 -2.19
C LEU A 30 -12.27 -4.31 -1.50
N LEU A 31 -12.71 -4.17 -0.25
CA LEU A 31 -12.44 -2.95 0.51
C LEU A 31 -10.94 -2.74 0.70
N LEU A 32 -10.22 -3.81 1.06
CA LEU A 32 -8.77 -3.75 1.23
C LEU A 32 -8.06 -3.48 -0.10
N TYR A 33 -8.54 -4.08 -1.19
CA TYR A 33 -8.01 -3.82 -2.53
C TYR A 33 -8.20 -2.35 -2.91
N ALA A 34 -9.37 -1.79 -2.66
CA ALA A 34 -9.63 -0.38 -2.93
C ALA A 34 -8.69 0.52 -2.12
N ALA A 35 -8.47 0.20 -0.84
CA ALA A 35 -7.56 0.95 0.01
C ALA A 35 -6.11 0.85 -0.47
N ALA A 36 -5.66 -0.35 -0.82
CA ALA A 36 -4.30 -0.57 -1.32
C ALA A 36 -4.06 0.19 -2.62
N ARG A 37 -5.02 0.14 -3.53
CA ARG A 37 -4.93 0.85 -4.81
C ARG A 37 -4.91 2.37 -4.61
N CYS A 38 -5.75 2.88 -3.73
CA CYS A 38 -5.77 4.31 -3.39
C CYS A 38 -4.43 4.74 -2.79
N ALA A 39 -3.90 3.97 -1.85
CA ALA A 39 -2.61 4.28 -1.24
C ALA A 39 -1.48 4.28 -2.28
N GLY A 40 -1.48 3.30 -3.20
CA GLY A 40 -0.49 3.23 -4.27
C GLY A 40 -0.55 4.43 -5.21
N LEU A 41 -1.75 4.75 -5.71
CA LEU A 41 -1.93 5.89 -6.62
C LEU A 41 -1.55 7.21 -5.94
N THR A 42 -1.92 7.38 -4.68
CA THR A 42 -1.58 8.58 -3.90
C THR A 42 -0.07 8.67 -3.68
N ALA A 43 0.57 7.57 -3.30
CA ALA A 43 2.01 7.52 -3.09
C ALA A 43 2.77 7.89 -4.37
N LEU A 44 2.34 7.35 -5.50
CA LEU A 44 2.96 7.65 -6.79
C LEU A 44 2.82 9.13 -7.14
N MET A 45 1.65 9.72 -6.90
CA MET A 45 1.41 11.14 -7.12
C MET A 45 2.32 12.01 -6.23
N VAL A 46 2.48 11.67 -4.95
CA VAL A 46 3.36 12.39 -4.03
C VAL A 46 4.81 12.29 -4.49
N MET A 47 5.24 11.07 -4.88
CA MET A 47 6.60 10.87 -5.39
C MET A 47 6.87 11.69 -6.64
N GLN A 48 5.91 11.75 -7.57
CA GLN A 48 6.04 12.53 -8.80
C GLN A 48 6.21 14.02 -8.50
N LYS A 49 5.48 14.55 -7.51
CA LYS A 49 5.63 15.93 -7.06
C LYS A 49 7.00 16.19 -6.43
N MET A 50 7.62 15.16 -5.89
CA MET A 50 8.96 15.23 -5.32
C MET A 50 10.05 14.89 -6.34
N HIS A 51 9.68 14.79 -7.62
CA HIS A 51 10.58 14.45 -8.73
C HIS A 51 11.25 13.08 -8.56
N LEU A 52 10.48 12.10 -8.06
CA LEU A 52 10.94 10.74 -7.89
C LEU A 52 10.02 9.80 -8.65
N THR A 53 10.60 8.98 -9.53
CA THR A 53 9.88 7.91 -10.22
C THR A 53 10.38 6.57 -9.69
N PRO A 54 9.56 5.83 -8.92
CA PRO A 54 10.01 4.54 -8.41
C PRO A 54 10.07 3.52 -9.54
N LYS A 55 10.99 2.56 -9.44
CA LYS A 55 11.05 1.43 -10.36
C LYS A 55 9.96 0.42 -10.06
N ARG A 56 9.68 0.22 -8.78
CA ARG A 56 8.65 -0.71 -8.31
C ARG A 56 7.99 -0.14 -7.08
N LEU A 57 6.69 -0.34 -6.99
CA LEU A 57 5.92 0.02 -5.80
C LEU A 57 4.84 -1.03 -5.60
N GLU A 58 4.82 -1.61 -4.42
CA GLU A 58 3.84 -2.59 -4.01
C GLU A 58 3.20 -2.14 -2.70
N VAL A 59 1.90 -2.24 -2.61
CA VAL A 59 1.16 -1.90 -1.40
C VAL A 59 0.29 -3.08 -1.03
N ALA A 60 0.43 -3.55 0.21
CA ALA A 60 -0.43 -4.58 0.77
C ALA A 60 -1.26 -3.97 1.89
N TYR A 61 -2.57 -4.17 1.83
CA TYR A 61 -3.49 -3.73 2.86
C TYR A 61 -4.12 -4.96 3.48
N SER A 62 -4.00 -5.10 4.80
CA SER A 62 -4.59 -6.23 5.53
C SER A 62 -5.50 -5.72 6.64
N GLY A 63 -6.39 -6.58 7.08
CA GLY A 63 -7.29 -6.27 8.18
C GLY A 63 -7.65 -7.52 8.95
N GLU A 64 -7.72 -7.39 10.27
CA GLU A 64 -8.14 -8.47 11.15
C GLU A 64 -9.66 -8.41 11.32
N LEU A 65 -10.34 -9.51 10.99
CA LEU A 65 -11.78 -9.66 11.18
C LEU A 65 -12.07 -10.22 12.56
N ASP A 66 -13.23 -9.87 13.11
CA ASP A 66 -13.69 -10.35 14.42
C ASP A 66 -14.21 -11.81 14.40
N THR A 67 -14.16 -12.45 13.23
CA THR A 67 -14.60 -13.85 13.05
C THR A 67 -13.45 -14.70 12.54
N GLU A 68 -13.56 -16.04 12.73
CA GLU A 68 -12.53 -16.98 12.28
C GLU A 68 -12.58 -17.22 10.76
N THR A 69 -13.75 -17.01 10.16
CA THR A 69 -13.96 -17.09 8.72
C THR A 69 -14.72 -15.86 8.26
N VAL A 70 -14.60 -15.51 6.97
CA VAL A 70 -15.30 -14.33 6.43
C VAL A 70 -16.81 -14.62 6.41
N GLN A 71 -17.57 -13.75 7.06
CA GLN A 71 -19.04 -13.82 7.11
C GLN A 71 -19.60 -12.44 6.78
N ALA A 72 -20.89 -12.38 6.43
CA ALA A 72 -21.55 -11.13 6.08
C ALA A 72 -21.47 -10.08 7.19
N GLU A 73 -21.62 -10.54 8.45
CA GLU A 73 -21.61 -9.68 9.63
C GLU A 73 -20.20 -9.39 10.17
N SER A 74 -19.15 -9.98 9.60
CA SER A 74 -17.78 -9.74 10.06
C SER A 74 -17.39 -8.27 9.93
N VAL A 75 -16.72 -7.74 10.95
CA VAL A 75 -16.20 -6.36 10.95
C VAL A 75 -14.70 -6.36 11.21
N PHE A 76 -14.02 -5.35 10.70
CA PHE A 76 -12.58 -5.22 10.92
C PHE A 76 -12.31 -4.66 12.31
N LEU A 77 -11.38 -5.30 13.01
CA LEU A 77 -10.87 -4.86 14.32
C LEU A 77 -9.65 -3.93 14.16
N SER A 78 -8.86 -4.13 13.12
CA SER A 78 -7.67 -3.33 12.85
C SER A 78 -7.27 -3.47 11.39
N PHE A 79 -6.45 -2.52 10.91
CA PHE A 79 -5.87 -2.54 9.57
C PHE A 79 -4.35 -2.40 9.65
N HIS A 80 -3.66 -2.90 8.64
CA HIS A 80 -2.22 -2.74 8.50
C HIS A 80 -1.87 -2.52 7.04
N THR A 81 -1.02 -1.53 6.75
CA THR A 81 -0.57 -1.21 5.40
C THR A 81 0.94 -1.47 5.31
N ALA A 82 1.35 -2.24 4.33
CA ALA A 82 2.77 -2.48 4.05
C ALA A 82 3.12 -1.87 2.70
N TYR A 83 4.08 -0.96 2.69
CA TYR A 83 4.59 -0.33 1.48
C TYR A 83 5.97 -0.89 1.18
N ASN A 84 6.18 -1.35 -0.07
CA ASN A 84 7.47 -1.81 -0.56
C ASN A 84 7.80 -1.02 -1.81
N VAL A 85 8.91 -0.28 -1.80
CA VAL A 85 9.31 0.54 -2.93
C VAL A 85 10.77 0.29 -3.28
N ASP A 86 11.03 0.15 -4.59
CA ASP A 86 12.36 0.24 -5.14
C ASP A 86 12.49 1.60 -5.82
N CYS A 87 13.25 2.48 -5.19
CA CYS A 87 13.43 3.84 -5.70
C CYS A 87 14.49 3.95 -6.80
N GLY A 88 15.20 2.86 -7.08
CA GLY A 88 16.25 2.83 -8.09
C GLY A 88 17.58 3.38 -7.58
N SER A 89 17.65 4.65 -7.26
CA SER A 89 18.85 5.31 -6.79
C SER A 89 18.92 5.30 -5.26
N SER A 90 20.09 4.98 -4.70
CA SER A 90 20.30 5.00 -3.25
C SER A 90 20.14 6.41 -2.67
N GLY A 91 20.37 7.46 -3.47
CA GLY A 91 20.18 8.85 -3.04
C GLY A 91 18.72 9.24 -2.84
N ASP A 92 17.78 8.44 -3.37
CA ASP A 92 16.35 8.74 -3.29
C ASP A 92 15.63 7.98 -2.19
N GLN A 93 16.34 7.15 -1.40
CA GLN A 93 15.71 6.31 -0.38
C GLN A 93 14.98 7.14 0.69
N GLU A 94 15.60 8.20 1.19
CA GLU A 94 14.99 9.06 2.20
C GLU A 94 13.76 9.79 1.62
N LYS A 95 13.86 10.27 0.38
CA LYS A 95 12.75 10.93 -0.30
C LYS A 95 11.57 9.98 -0.48
N ALA A 96 11.83 8.73 -0.87
CA ALA A 96 10.79 7.72 -1.02
C ALA A 96 10.12 7.41 0.32
N ASN A 97 10.91 7.24 1.38
CA ASN A 97 10.38 7.00 2.71
C ASN A 97 9.47 8.15 3.18
N ARG A 98 9.90 9.38 2.95
CA ARG A 98 9.11 10.56 3.32
C ARG A 98 7.81 10.65 2.53
N ALA A 99 7.84 10.35 1.23
CA ALA A 99 6.64 10.33 0.38
C ALA A 99 5.62 9.31 0.88
N LEU A 100 6.07 8.11 1.23
CA LEU A 100 5.18 7.07 1.74
C LEU A 100 4.64 7.40 3.12
N THR A 101 5.46 7.99 3.98
CA THR A 101 5.02 8.43 5.31
C THR A 101 3.92 9.49 5.18
N MET A 102 4.10 10.47 4.32
CA MET A 102 3.09 11.51 4.09
C MET A 102 1.81 10.95 3.49
N THR A 103 1.94 9.97 2.58
CA THR A 103 0.78 9.30 1.99
C THR A 103 -0.05 8.64 3.08
N HIS A 104 0.60 7.89 3.95
CA HIS A 104 -0.08 7.15 5.01
C HIS A 104 -0.67 8.09 6.08
N GLU A 105 0.08 9.10 6.49
CA GLU A 105 -0.34 9.99 7.56
C GLU A 105 -1.39 10.99 7.13
N LYS A 106 -1.38 11.43 5.86
CA LYS A 106 -2.18 12.59 5.46
C LYS A 106 -2.94 12.43 4.14
N TYR A 107 -2.29 11.97 3.08
CA TYR A 107 -2.84 12.17 1.73
C TYR A 107 -3.74 11.05 1.20
N CYS A 108 -3.60 9.82 1.68
CA CYS A 108 -4.48 8.74 1.24
C CYS A 108 -5.83 8.84 1.93
N GLY A 109 -6.86 9.27 1.18
CA GLY A 109 -8.20 9.44 1.72
C GLY A 109 -8.82 8.16 2.26
N MET A 110 -8.58 7.04 1.60
CA MET A 110 -9.08 5.74 2.09
C MET A 110 -8.49 5.40 3.45
N THR A 111 -7.19 5.62 3.64
CA THR A 111 -6.55 5.39 4.94
C THR A 111 -7.15 6.30 6.02
N GLN A 112 -7.40 7.58 5.69
CA GLN A 112 -8.00 8.49 6.65
C GLN A 112 -9.43 8.05 7.04
N MET A 113 -10.21 7.55 6.08
CA MET A 113 -11.54 7.02 6.35
C MET A 113 -11.48 5.76 7.21
N LEU A 114 -10.57 4.83 6.88
CA LEU A 114 -10.45 3.58 7.63
C LEU A 114 -10.00 3.80 9.07
N ARG A 115 -9.20 4.84 9.34
CA ARG A 115 -8.81 5.21 10.70
C ARG A 115 -10.00 5.56 11.59
N ARG A 116 -11.11 6.00 11.00
CA ARG A 116 -12.34 6.29 11.74
C ARG A 116 -13.11 5.03 12.09
N ILE A 117 -12.77 3.91 11.45
CA ILE A 117 -13.39 2.61 11.71
C ILE A 117 -12.58 1.83 12.74
N ALA A 118 -11.25 1.78 12.59
CA ALA A 118 -10.36 0.97 13.42
C ALA A 118 -8.92 1.48 13.31
N PRO A 119 -8.02 1.10 14.24
CA PRO A 119 -6.60 1.48 14.13
C PRO A 119 -5.98 0.98 12.85
N VAL A 120 -5.13 1.83 12.23
CA VAL A 120 -4.38 1.49 11.03
C VAL A 120 -2.89 1.64 11.32
N SER A 121 -2.18 0.53 11.37
CA SER A 121 -0.72 0.51 11.49
C SER A 121 -0.07 0.44 10.11
N HIS A 122 1.23 0.69 10.03
CA HIS A 122 1.93 0.64 8.76
C HIS A 122 3.39 0.28 8.92
N GLU A 123 3.97 -0.19 7.82
CA GLU A 123 5.41 -0.40 7.68
C GLU A 123 5.84 0.04 6.28
N ILE A 124 7.08 0.52 6.17
CA ILE A 124 7.65 1.01 4.93
C ILE A 124 9.01 0.34 4.73
N VAL A 125 9.19 -0.33 3.60
CA VAL A 125 10.45 -0.91 3.18
C VAL A 125 10.91 -0.20 1.91
N VAL A 126 12.05 0.47 1.99
CA VAL A 126 12.63 1.19 0.86
C VAL A 126 13.93 0.51 0.48
N VAL A 127 14.03 0.09 -0.78
CA VAL A 127 15.25 -0.50 -1.31
C VAL A 127 15.71 0.27 -2.53
N SER A 128 16.98 0.11 -2.88
CA SER A 128 17.56 0.65 -4.09
C SER A 128 18.16 -0.49 -4.91
N SER A 129 17.83 -0.53 -6.20
CA SER A 129 18.41 -1.50 -7.12
C SER A 129 19.74 -1.03 -7.69
N GLU A 130 20.17 0.19 -7.36
CA GLU A 130 21.47 0.72 -7.78
C GLU A 130 22.59 -0.07 -7.10
N PRO A 131 23.61 -0.53 -7.86
CA PRO A 131 24.73 -1.25 -7.24
C PRO A 131 25.42 -0.38 -6.20
N GLN A 132 25.75 -0.99 -5.06
CA GLN A 132 26.54 -0.33 -4.03
C GLN A 132 27.92 0.00 -4.60
N PRO A 133 28.43 1.24 -4.36
CA PRO A 133 29.80 1.54 -4.81
C PRO A 133 30.79 0.63 -4.08
N THR A 134 31.63 -0.05 -4.85
CA THR A 134 32.72 -0.86 -4.32
C THR A 134 33.92 0.04 -4.04
N HIS A 135 34.37 -0.01 -2.84
CA HIS A 135 35.57 0.71 -2.42
C HIS A 135 36.79 -0.17 -2.54
#